data_97422bb96f0f9b08bea4eda12d4a8255
#
_entry.id   97422bb96f0f9b08bea4eda12d4a8255
#
_cell.length_a   1.000
_cell.length_b   1.000
_cell.length_c   1.000
_cell.angle_alpha   90.00
_cell.angle_beta   90.00
_cell.angle_gamma   90.00
#
_symmetry.space_group_name_H-M   'P 1'
#
loop_
_entity.id
_entity.type
_entity.pdbx_description
1 polymer ?
#
loop_
_entity_poly.entity_id
_entity_poly.type
_entity_poly.pdbx_seq_one_letter_code
_entity_poly.pdbx_strand_id
1 'polypeptide(L)'
;MAAPSLIAVIFINMLGFGIIVPLLPFYAKSFDAPAWQIALIFSAYSAGAFFGEPFWGRLSDRYGRKPILISTIAGNCLCYLALAFAPNVWIALLVRFLGGLASGNGSVIQGYIADVTPPEKRARRMSHMGAAWNVGLIVGPSVGGIFAHPEAGPLGFRLPLLIASGLAAASALSILMFIRESRARQEVFEHQPSRWSAIGEAVGHPVVGRLMLLTFMVGFAFTGVESIFGLWTQARFDWGPREIGVCFAFVGVCAATTQMFITGRLSERYGEGQMLAVGMALTLVSALAQPFAPNGAVVIALMCCMAVGQSVAFPNVSALISRTADPSRTGQILGLNNAMGALARVVGPFCAGLAFAGISISGPFFIAALMLAPAIWLALAASRRAPAIEARIEEELAEADVEASRP
;
A
#
# COMPACT_ATOMS: atom_id res chain seq x y z
N MET A 1 -18.56 -17.43 -13.70
CA MET A 1 -18.55 -17.70 -12.25
C MET A 1 -17.24 -17.35 -11.53
N ALA A 2 -16.10 -17.26 -12.19
CA ALA A 2 -14.78 -16.99 -11.52
C ALA A 2 -14.60 -15.61 -10.85
N ALA A 3 -15.33 -14.58 -11.27
CA ALA A 3 -15.10 -13.22 -10.80
C ALA A 3 -15.61 -12.90 -9.39
N PRO A 4 -16.81 -13.33 -8.97
CA PRO A 4 -17.27 -13.11 -7.59
C PRO A 4 -16.40 -13.85 -6.58
N SER A 5 -15.98 -15.07 -6.91
CA SER A 5 -15.11 -15.89 -6.06
C SER A 5 -13.75 -15.23 -5.86
N LEU A 6 -13.16 -14.60 -6.88
CA LEU A 6 -11.90 -13.89 -6.76
C LEU A 6 -12.02 -12.64 -5.87
N ILE A 7 -13.11 -11.90 -5.99
CA ILE A 7 -13.38 -10.72 -5.14
C ILE A 7 -13.49 -11.15 -3.66
N ALA A 8 -14.19 -12.26 -3.38
CA ALA A 8 -14.28 -12.81 -2.03
C ALA A 8 -12.91 -13.24 -1.49
N VAL A 9 -12.08 -13.88 -2.32
CA VAL A 9 -10.70 -14.27 -1.96
C VAL A 9 -9.87 -13.04 -1.60
N ILE A 10 -9.95 -11.96 -2.38
CA ILE A 10 -9.24 -10.70 -2.11
C ILE A 10 -9.69 -10.09 -0.79
N PHE A 11 -11.00 -10.01 -0.57
CA PHE A 11 -11.57 -9.50 0.67
C PHE A 11 -11.09 -10.29 1.90
N ILE A 12 -11.17 -11.62 1.86
CA ILE A 12 -10.74 -12.49 2.96
C ILE A 12 -9.25 -12.34 3.23
N ASN A 13 -8.43 -12.27 2.19
CA ASN A 13 -6.98 -12.09 2.32
C ASN A 13 -6.64 -10.73 2.96
N MET A 14 -7.30 -9.65 2.51
CA MET A 14 -7.11 -8.31 3.05
C MET A 14 -7.67 -8.14 4.46
N LEU A 15 -8.74 -8.84 4.79
CA LEU A 15 -9.25 -8.92 6.14
C LEU A 15 -8.19 -9.51 7.10
N GLY A 16 -7.57 -10.63 6.72
CA GLY A 16 -6.48 -11.24 7.49
C GLY A 16 -5.27 -10.31 7.68
N PHE A 17 -4.86 -9.61 6.62
CA PHE A 17 -3.80 -8.60 6.70
C PHE A 17 -4.20 -7.43 7.62
N GLY A 18 -5.41 -6.90 7.46
CA GLY A 18 -5.93 -5.79 8.24
C GLY A 18 -6.07 -6.11 9.74
N ILE A 19 -6.35 -7.36 10.12
CA ILE A 19 -6.36 -7.80 11.52
C ILE A 19 -4.99 -7.57 12.18
N ILE A 20 -3.91 -7.85 11.47
CA ILE A 20 -2.56 -7.93 12.03
C ILE A 20 -1.91 -6.55 12.12
N VAL A 21 -2.03 -5.72 11.08
CA VAL A 21 -1.27 -4.47 10.95
C VAL A 21 -1.38 -3.57 12.19
N PRO A 22 -2.57 -3.22 12.70
CA PRO A 22 -2.69 -2.33 13.85
C PRO A 22 -2.31 -3.00 15.18
N LEU A 23 -2.22 -4.34 15.22
CA LEU A 23 -1.79 -5.08 16.41
C LEU A 23 -0.28 -5.18 16.55
N LEU A 24 0.47 -5.03 15.45
CA LEU A 24 1.93 -5.23 15.43
C LEU A 24 2.70 -4.40 16.46
N PRO A 25 2.37 -3.12 16.70
CA PRO A 25 3.06 -2.34 17.74
C PRO A 25 2.90 -2.94 19.14
N PHE A 26 1.68 -3.34 19.49
CA PHE A 26 1.37 -3.94 20.79
C PHE A 26 1.96 -5.35 20.91
N TYR A 27 1.89 -6.14 19.85
CA TYR A 27 2.50 -7.46 19.76
C TYR A 27 4.01 -7.40 19.95
N ALA A 28 4.70 -6.51 19.27
CA ALA A 28 6.15 -6.36 19.44
C ALA A 28 6.50 -5.82 20.83
N LYS A 29 5.71 -4.89 21.36
CA LYS A 29 5.88 -4.37 22.72
C LYS A 29 5.72 -5.46 23.78
N SER A 30 4.90 -6.49 23.56
CA SER A 30 4.74 -7.61 24.50
C SER A 30 5.99 -8.50 24.65
N PHE A 31 7.01 -8.30 23.81
CA PHE A 31 8.37 -8.86 23.93
C PHE A 31 9.38 -7.86 24.50
N ASP A 32 8.92 -6.76 25.13
CA ASP A 32 9.78 -5.67 25.62
C ASP A 32 10.64 -5.01 24.53
N ALA A 33 10.17 -5.07 23.26
CA ALA A 33 10.90 -4.51 22.13
C ALA A 33 10.92 -2.98 22.18
N PRO A 34 12.07 -2.32 21.96
CA PRO A 34 12.13 -0.87 21.83
C PRO A 34 11.46 -0.39 20.53
N ALA A 35 11.08 0.89 20.49
CA ALA A 35 10.30 1.47 19.39
C ALA A 35 10.90 1.24 17.99
N TRP A 36 12.22 1.25 17.86
CA TRP A 36 12.90 1.00 16.59
C TRP A 36 12.71 -0.44 16.08
N GLN A 37 12.71 -1.44 16.97
CA GLN A 37 12.42 -2.84 16.60
C GLN A 37 10.94 -3.01 16.22
N ILE A 38 10.04 -2.32 16.91
CA ILE A 38 8.61 -2.31 16.62
C ILE A 38 8.37 -1.76 15.21
N ALA A 39 8.98 -0.64 14.87
CA ALA A 39 8.90 -0.06 13.54
C ALA A 39 9.57 -0.96 12.47
N LEU A 40 10.66 -1.64 12.82
CA LEU A 40 11.36 -2.56 11.94
C LEU A 40 10.48 -3.76 11.52
N ILE A 41 9.49 -4.18 12.32
CA ILE A 41 8.53 -5.23 11.96
C ILE A 41 7.71 -4.85 10.72
N PHE A 42 7.33 -3.58 10.57
CA PHE A 42 6.66 -3.07 9.36
C PHE A 42 7.62 -3.02 8.17
N SER A 43 8.82 -2.50 8.40
CA SER A 43 9.87 -2.41 7.38
C SER A 43 10.29 -3.79 6.87
N ALA A 44 10.40 -4.78 7.75
CA ALA A 44 10.78 -6.14 7.39
C ALA A 44 9.79 -6.77 6.39
N TYR A 45 8.49 -6.64 6.65
CA TYR A 45 7.47 -7.12 5.71
C TYR A 45 7.56 -6.40 4.37
N SER A 46 7.68 -5.08 4.39
CA SER A 46 7.76 -4.27 3.18
C SER A 46 9.02 -4.55 2.37
N ALA A 47 10.15 -4.80 3.03
CA ALA A 47 11.39 -5.24 2.40
C ALA A 47 11.23 -6.62 1.72
N GLY A 48 10.61 -7.57 2.41
CA GLY A 48 10.27 -8.87 1.82
C GLY A 48 9.37 -8.72 0.58
N ALA A 49 8.31 -7.91 0.67
CA ALA A 49 7.38 -7.65 -0.43
C ALA A 49 8.06 -6.97 -1.64
N PHE A 50 8.99 -6.06 -1.40
CA PHE A 50 9.76 -5.41 -2.45
C PHE A 50 10.49 -6.41 -3.37
N PHE A 51 11.01 -7.49 -2.81
CA PHE A 51 11.64 -8.58 -3.58
C PHE A 51 10.62 -9.62 -4.05
N GLY A 52 9.63 -9.94 -3.22
CA GLY A 52 8.66 -11.00 -3.47
C GLY A 52 7.68 -10.68 -4.60
N GLU A 53 7.08 -9.49 -4.61
CA GLU A 53 6.06 -9.13 -5.60
C GLU A 53 6.53 -9.28 -7.06
N PRO A 54 7.74 -8.78 -7.46
CA PRO A 54 8.22 -8.96 -8.81
C PRO A 54 8.64 -10.39 -9.14
N PHE A 55 9.11 -11.13 -8.13
CA PHE A 55 9.49 -12.54 -8.29
C PHE A 55 8.26 -13.40 -8.59
N TRP A 56 7.22 -13.29 -7.76
CA TRP A 56 5.98 -14.04 -7.93
C TRP A 56 5.21 -13.62 -9.17
N GLY A 57 5.22 -12.34 -9.53
CA GLY A 57 4.62 -11.85 -10.76
C GLY A 57 5.18 -12.57 -11.97
N ARG A 58 6.52 -12.59 -12.13
CA ARG A 58 7.20 -13.31 -13.23
C ARG A 58 6.98 -14.81 -13.18
N LEU A 59 7.01 -15.38 -11.98
CA LEU A 59 6.81 -16.82 -11.81
C LEU A 59 5.39 -17.23 -12.23
N SER A 60 4.37 -16.36 -11.96
CA SER A 60 3.00 -16.59 -12.35
C SER A 60 2.76 -16.49 -13.86
N ASP A 61 3.57 -15.68 -14.55
CA ASP A 61 3.58 -15.64 -16.02
C ASP A 61 4.05 -16.96 -16.64
N ARG A 62 4.99 -17.64 -15.97
CA ARG A 62 5.59 -18.88 -16.46
C ARG A 62 4.82 -20.13 -16.08
N TYR A 63 4.40 -20.24 -14.81
CA TYR A 63 3.83 -21.47 -14.25
C TYR A 63 2.30 -21.44 -14.17
N GLY A 64 1.69 -20.30 -14.52
CA GLY A 64 0.26 -20.07 -14.39
C GLY A 64 -0.10 -19.24 -13.15
N ARG A 65 -1.26 -18.60 -13.18
CA ARG A 65 -1.72 -17.69 -12.11
C ARG A 65 -2.17 -18.45 -10.87
N LYS A 66 -2.96 -19.53 -11.06
CA LYS A 66 -3.58 -20.28 -9.97
C LYS A 66 -2.56 -20.92 -9.00
N PRO A 67 -1.55 -21.69 -9.44
CA PRO A 67 -0.59 -22.31 -8.53
C PRO A 67 0.20 -21.28 -7.74
N ILE A 68 0.56 -20.15 -8.36
CA ILE A 68 1.31 -19.08 -7.68
C ILE A 68 0.43 -18.35 -6.65
N LEU A 69 -0.86 -18.10 -6.94
CA LEU A 69 -1.79 -17.55 -5.95
C LEU A 69 -1.93 -18.47 -4.74
N ILE A 70 -2.06 -19.78 -4.95
CA ILE A 70 -2.12 -20.74 -3.86
C ILE A 70 -0.84 -20.72 -3.03
N SER A 71 0.33 -20.75 -3.68
CA SER A 71 1.64 -20.75 -3.01
C SER A 71 1.86 -19.49 -2.17
N THR A 72 1.55 -18.30 -2.71
CA THR A 72 1.72 -17.02 -2.00
C THR A 72 0.78 -16.89 -0.81
N ILE A 73 -0.49 -17.27 -0.95
CA ILE A 73 -1.46 -17.18 0.14
C ILE A 73 -1.21 -18.27 1.19
N ALA A 74 -0.82 -19.47 0.79
CA ALA A 74 -0.39 -20.52 1.73
C ALA A 74 0.88 -20.10 2.49
N GLY A 75 1.83 -19.46 1.83
CA GLY A 75 3.00 -18.87 2.47
C GLY A 75 2.62 -17.82 3.52
N ASN A 76 1.68 -16.93 3.23
CA ASN A 76 1.16 -15.98 4.21
C ASN A 76 0.43 -16.67 5.38
N CYS A 77 -0.36 -17.71 5.10
CA CYS A 77 -1.01 -18.54 6.14
C CYS A 77 0.03 -19.09 7.11
N LEU A 78 1.10 -19.72 6.60
CA LEU A 78 2.19 -20.29 7.41
C LEU A 78 2.93 -19.20 8.20
N CYS A 79 3.14 -18.02 7.61
CA CYS A 79 3.77 -16.91 8.30
C CYS A 79 2.89 -16.37 9.43
N TYR A 80 1.57 -16.25 9.26
CA TYR A 80 0.67 -15.85 10.34
C TYR A 80 0.61 -16.87 11.45
N LEU A 81 0.61 -18.15 11.09
CA LEU A 81 0.70 -19.24 12.06
C LEU A 81 2.02 -19.19 12.84
N ALA A 82 3.14 -19.06 12.15
CA ALA A 82 4.46 -18.94 12.77
C ALA A 82 4.57 -17.70 13.68
N LEU A 83 3.96 -16.57 13.27
CA LEU A 83 3.93 -15.35 14.08
C LEU A 83 3.15 -15.57 15.39
N ALA A 84 2.05 -16.34 15.37
CA ALA A 84 1.27 -16.67 16.57
C ALA A 84 2.09 -17.42 17.64
N PHE A 85 3.17 -18.07 17.24
CA PHE A 85 4.04 -18.87 18.11
C PHE A 85 5.48 -18.37 18.18
N ALA A 86 5.75 -17.15 17.67
CA ALA A 86 7.10 -16.59 17.73
C ALA A 86 7.54 -16.39 19.18
N PRO A 87 8.73 -16.90 19.56
CA PRO A 87 9.21 -16.84 20.94
C PRO A 87 9.83 -15.50 21.32
N ASN A 88 10.21 -14.67 20.35
CA ASN A 88 10.84 -13.37 20.55
C ASN A 88 10.69 -12.48 19.32
N VAL A 89 11.03 -11.19 19.48
CA VAL A 89 10.89 -10.18 18.42
C VAL A 89 11.73 -10.47 17.17
N TRP A 90 12.89 -11.11 17.31
CA TRP A 90 13.77 -11.40 16.17
C TRP A 90 13.18 -12.48 15.25
N ILE A 91 12.57 -13.51 15.83
CA ILE A 91 11.83 -14.51 15.05
C ILE A 91 10.59 -13.88 14.42
N ALA A 92 9.88 -13.01 15.15
CA ALA A 92 8.77 -12.25 14.58
C ALA A 92 9.20 -11.39 13.39
N LEU A 93 10.35 -10.69 13.47
CA LEU A 93 10.95 -9.93 12.37
C LEU A 93 11.26 -10.83 11.15
N LEU A 94 11.91 -11.97 11.38
CA LEU A 94 12.21 -12.93 10.33
C LEU A 94 10.93 -13.43 9.64
N VAL A 95 9.93 -13.82 10.43
CA VAL A 95 8.63 -14.29 9.92
C VAL A 95 7.92 -13.18 9.14
N ARG A 96 7.98 -11.95 9.58
CA ARG A 96 7.43 -10.79 8.86
C ARG A 96 8.13 -10.57 7.51
N PHE A 97 9.46 -10.68 7.47
CA PHE A 97 10.21 -10.61 6.22
C PHE A 97 9.83 -11.74 5.25
N LEU A 98 9.75 -12.99 5.75
CA LEU A 98 9.32 -14.14 4.95
C LEU A 98 7.86 -14.00 4.47
N GLY A 99 6.96 -13.46 5.32
CA GLY A 99 5.58 -13.12 4.94
C GLY A 99 5.54 -12.07 3.82
N GLY A 100 6.42 -11.06 3.89
CA GLY A 100 6.63 -10.12 2.80
C GLY A 100 7.11 -10.79 1.52
N LEU A 101 8.11 -11.67 1.59
CA LEU A 101 8.57 -12.45 0.44
C LEU A 101 7.44 -13.30 -0.17
N ALA A 102 6.53 -13.82 0.64
CA ALA A 102 5.37 -14.58 0.18
C ALA A 102 4.23 -13.69 -0.37
N SER A 103 4.28 -12.36 -0.23
CA SER A 103 3.18 -11.45 -0.54
C SER A 103 3.07 -11.05 -2.01
N GLY A 104 3.32 -11.95 -2.96
CA GLY A 104 3.19 -11.68 -4.39
C GLY A 104 1.76 -11.71 -4.95
N ASN A 105 0.75 -11.90 -4.10
CA ASN A 105 -0.64 -12.11 -4.52
C ASN A 105 -1.27 -10.91 -5.23
N GLY A 106 -0.91 -9.68 -4.87
CA GLY A 106 -1.49 -8.46 -5.47
C GLY A 106 -1.23 -8.37 -6.97
N SER A 107 0.02 -8.51 -7.40
CA SER A 107 0.40 -8.46 -8.82
C SER A 107 -0.15 -9.65 -9.60
N VAL A 108 -0.17 -10.85 -9.00
CA VAL A 108 -0.72 -12.06 -9.63
C VAL A 108 -2.24 -11.96 -9.82
N ILE A 109 -2.98 -11.41 -8.84
CA ILE A 109 -4.43 -11.16 -8.94
C ILE A 109 -4.73 -10.16 -10.06
N GLN A 110 -3.97 -9.06 -10.15
CA GLN A 110 -4.13 -8.09 -11.23
C GLN A 110 -3.91 -8.73 -12.60
N GLY A 111 -2.86 -9.55 -12.73
CA GLY A 111 -2.59 -10.33 -13.93
C GLY A 111 -3.74 -11.30 -14.26
N TYR A 112 -4.25 -12.03 -13.28
CA TYR A 112 -5.39 -12.92 -13.45
C TYR A 112 -6.64 -12.18 -13.97
N ILE A 113 -6.97 -11.02 -13.37
CA ILE A 113 -8.09 -10.20 -13.81
C ILE A 113 -7.89 -9.73 -15.26
N ALA A 114 -6.66 -9.32 -15.62
CA ALA A 114 -6.34 -8.90 -16.98
C ALA A 114 -6.48 -10.05 -17.99
N ASP A 115 -6.11 -11.28 -17.61
CA ASP A 115 -6.19 -12.48 -18.46
C ASP A 115 -7.66 -12.90 -18.73
N VAL A 116 -8.56 -12.81 -17.71
CA VAL A 116 -9.93 -13.30 -17.80
C VAL A 116 -10.98 -12.25 -18.16
N THR A 117 -10.56 -10.98 -18.34
CA THR A 117 -11.49 -9.86 -18.53
C THR A 117 -11.21 -9.13 -19.84
N PRO A 118 -12.22 -8.96 -20.72
CA PRO A 118 -12.08 -8.13 -21.91
C PRO A 118 -11.60 -6.71 -21.58
N PRO A 119 -10.81 -6.07 -22.46
CA PRO A 119 -10.19 -4.75 -22.21
C PRO A 119 -11.18 -3.70 -21.70
N GLU A 120 -12.39 -3.62 -22.29
CA GLU A 120 -13.42 -2.62 -21.98
C GLU A 120 -13.97 -2.77 -20.55
N LYS A 121 -13.85 -3.96 -19.94
CA LYS A 121 -14.35 -4.27 -18.58
C LYS A 121 -13.25 -4.36 -17.52
N ARG A 122 -11.97 -4.26 -17.91
CA ARG A 122 -10.83 -4.40 -16.99
C ARG A 122 -10.84 -3.33 -15.90
N ALA A 123 -11.03 -2.06 -16.28
CA ALA A 123 -11.07 -0.95 -15.32
C ALA A 123 -12.14 -1.17 -14.24
N ARG A 124 -13.35 -1.59 -14.63
CA ARG A 124 -14.43 -1.90 -13.69
C ARG A 124 -14.08 -3.06 -12.76
N ARG A 125 -13.42 -4.10 -13.27
CA ARG A 125 -13.00 -5.27 -12.44
C ARG A 125 -11.90 -4.90 -11.47
N MET A 126 -10.92 -4.11 -11.90
CA MET A 126 -9.87 -3.58 -11.02
C MET A 126 -10.44 -2.69 -9.91
N SER A 127 -11.48 -1.90 -10.23
CA SER A 127 -12.18 -1.09 -9.23
C SER A 127 -12.88 -1.97 -8.17
N HIS A 128 -13.55 -3.08 -8.57
CA HIS A 128 -14.13 -4.01 -7.60
C HIS A 128 -13.07 -4.70 -6.74
N MET A 129 -11.90 -5.01 -7.30
CA MET A 129 -10.74 -5.51 -6.54
C MET A 129 -10.30 -4.48 -5.48
N GLY A 130 -10.13 -3.21 -5.86
CA GLY A 130 -9.79 -2.13 -4.94
C GLY A 130 -10.83 -1.94 -3.83
N ALA A 131 -12.12 -2.04 -4.16
CA ALA A 131 -13.19 -1.97 -3.17
C ALA A 131 -13.11 -3.12 -2.15
N ALA A 132 -12.90 -4.36 -2.61
CA ALA A 132 -12.74 -5.52 -1.73
C ALA A 132 -11.51 -5.39 -0.81
N TRP A 133 -10.41 -4.87 -1.37
CA TRP A 133 -9.19 -4.53 -0.62
C TRP A 133 -9.49 -3.53 0.51
N ASN A 134 -10.13 -2.41 0.19
CA ASN A 134 -10.44 -1.36 1.16
C ASN A 134 -11.41 -1.86 2.26
N VAL A 135 -12.44 -2.60 1.90
CA VAL A 135 -13.39 -3.15 2.90
C VAL A 135 -12.68 -4.12 3.84
N GLY A 136 -11.77 -4.97 3.33
CA GLY A 136 -10.96 -5.85 4.17
C GLY A 136 -10.08 -5.07 5.17
N LEU A 137 -9.47 -3.98 4.73
CA LEU A 137 -8.67 -3.10 5.58
C LEU A 137 -9.49 -2.28 6.59
N ILE A 138 -10.76 -2.01 6.31
CA ILE A 138 -11.68 -1.34 7.26
C ILE A 138 -12.11 -2.30 8.38
N VAL A 139 -12.52 -3.52 8.01
CA VAL A 139 -13.07 -4.49 8.94
C VAL A 139 -11.97 -5.18 9.76
N GLY A 140 -10.81 -5.42 9.15
CA GLY A 140 -9.69 -6.14 9.76
C GLY A 140 -9.25 -5.58 11.11
N PRO A 141 -8.92 -4.29 11.23
CA PRO A 141 -8.49 -3.67 12.49
C PRO A 141 -9.50 -3.83 13.63
N SER A 142 -10.79 -3.70 13.32
CA SER A 142 -11.85 -3.86 14.32
C SER A 142 -11.90 -5.29 14.85
N VAL A 143 -11.81 -6.28 13.97
CA VAL A 143 -11.73 -7.71 14.37
C VAL A 143 -10.48 -7.96 15.20
N GLY A 144 -9.33 -7.47 14.74
CA GLY A 144 -8.07 -7.58 15.48
C GLY A 144 -8.14 -7.01 16.89
N GLY A 145 -8.68 -5.78 17.02
CA GLY A 145 -8.81 -5.08 18.30
C GLY A 145 -9.77 -5.77 19.28
N ILE A 146 -10.84 -6.41 18.80
CA ILE A 146 -11.80 -7.13 19.65
C ILE A 146 -11.18 -8.40 20.25
N PHE A 147 -10.37 -9.12 19.48
CA PHE A 147 -9.81 -10.42 19.90
C PHE A 147 -8.41 -10.31 20.51
N ALA A 148 -7.79 -9.14 20.56
CA ALA A 148 -6.50 -8.95 21.22
C ALA A 148 -6.67 -8.72 22.71
N HIS A 149 -5.83 -9.41 23.51
CA HIS A 149 -5.79 -9.34 24.97
C HIS A 149 -4.37 -9.01 25.43
N PRO A 150 -3.92 -7.73 25.34
CA PRO A 150 -2.53 -7.34 25.65
C PRO A 150 -2.07 -7.71 27.06
N GLU A 151 -2.99 -7.80 28.02
CA GLU A 151 -2.74 -8.18 29.40
C GLU A 151 -2.19 -9.61 29.55
N ALA A 152 -2.41 -10.48 28.57
CA ALA A 152 -1.84 -11.83 28.52
C ALA A 152 -0.46 -11.88 27.83
N GLY A 153 0.17 -10.72 27.59
CA GLY A 153 1.46 -10.63 26.90
C GLY A 153 1.39 -11.18 25.47
N PRO A 154 2.45 -11.83 24.96
CA PRO A 154 2.46 -12.38 23.60
C PRO A 154 1.33 -13.38 23.31
N LEU A 155 0.87 -14.10 24.35
CA LEU A 155 -0.21 -15.08 24.21
C LEU A 155 -1.54 -14.43 23.85
N GLY A 156 -1.79 -13.20 24.29
CA GLY A 156 -3.00 -12.45 24.02
C GLY A 156 -3.19 -12.06 22.55
N PHE A 157 -2.15 -12.16 21.74
CA PHE A 157 -2.21 -11.89 20.29
C PHE A 157 -2.34 -13.16 19.45
N ARG A 158 -2.28 -14.36 20.07
CA ARG A 158 -2.39 -15.62 19.32
C ARG A 158 -3.73 -15.77 18.59
N LEU A 159 -4.83 -15.42 19.25
CA LEU A 159 -6.15 -15.60 18.66
C LEU A 159 -6.34 -14.76 17.38
N PRO A 160 -6.09 -13.44 17.34
CA PRO A 160 -6.12 -12.67 16.10
C PRO A 160 -5.22 -13.23 14.99
N LEU A 161 -4.00 -13.66 15.34
CA LEU A 161 -3.05 -14.22 14.37
C LEU A 161 -3.51 -15.57 13.82
N LEU A 162 -4.13 -16.44 14.65
CA LEU A 162 -4.73 -17.68 14.21
C LEU A 162 -5.97 -17.47 13.35
N ILE A 163 -6.78 -16.44 13.65
CA ILE A 163 -7.92 -16.04 12.81
C ILE A 163 -7.39 -15.61 11.43
N ALA A 164 -6.37 -14.76 11.38
CA ALA A 164 -5.77 -14.33 10.13
C ALA A 164 -5.16 -15.49 9.32
N SER A 165 -4.50 -16.44 10.00
CA SER A 165 -3.99 -17.67 9.39
C SER A 165 -5.13 -18.53 8.82
N GLY A 166 -6.22 -18.73 9.59
CA GLY A 166 -7.41 -19.46 9.14
C GLY A 166 -8.10 -18.81 7.94
N LEU A 167 -8.19 -17.49 7.91
CA LEU A 167 -8.71 -16.73 6.76
C LEU A 167 -7.83 -16.91 5.52
N ALA A 168 -6.50 -16.87 5.68
CA ALA A 168 -5.58 -17.12 4.58
C ALA A 168 -5.69 -18.58 4.08
N ALA A 169 -5.82 -19.55 4.97
CA ALA A 169 -6.08 -20.95 4.60
C ALA A 169 -7.40 -21.12 3.85
N ALA A 170 -8.48 -20.52 4.33
CA ALA A 170 -9.78 -20.52 3.66
C ALA A 170 -9.71 -19.84 2.28
N SER A 171 -8.94 -18.76 2.15
CA SER A 171 -8.68 -18.07 0.89
C SER A 171 -7.93 -18.99 -0.10
N ALA A 172 -6.85 -19.66 0.33
CA ALA A 172 -6.11 -20.60 -0.50
C ALA A 172 -6.99 -21.80 -0.94
N LEU A 173 -7.79 -22.34 -0.04
CA LEU A 173 -8.75 -23.41 -0.34
C LEU A 173 -9.82 -22.95 -1.34
N SER A 174 -10.33 -21.72 -1.18
CA SER A 174 -11.31 -21.14 -2.11
C SER A 174 -10.73 -20.99 -3.52
N ILE A 175 -9.46 -20.61 -3.65
CA ILE A 175 -8.77 -20.57 -4.96
C ILE A 175 -8.65 -21.96 -5.54
N LEU A 176 -8.25 -22.94 -4.73
CA LEU A 176 -8.11 -24.32 -5.17
C LEU A 176 -9.43 -24.87 -5.74
N MET A 177 -10.55 -24.60 -5.07
CA MET A 177 -11.88 -25.13 -5.40
C MET A 177 -12.60 -24.37 -6.51
N PHE A 178 -12.53 -23.03 -6.52
CA PHE A 178 -13.42 -22.19 -7.34
C PHE A 178 -12.70 -21.42 -8.46
N ILE A 179 -11.38 -21.25 -8.38
CA ILE A 179 -10.63 -20.52 -9.40
C ILE A 179 -10.05 -21.50 -10.42
N ARG A 180 -10.30 -21.22 -11.71
CA ARG A 180 -9.68 -21.97 -12.83
C ARG A 180 -8.39 -21.27 -13.22
N GLU A 181 -7.46 -22.03 -13.80
CA GLU A 181 -6.25 -21.45 -14.39
C GLU A 181 -6.64 -20.52 -15.55
N SER A 182 -6.05 -19.33 -15.58
CA SER A 182 -6.32 -18.34 -16.61
C SER A 182 -5.30 -18.36 -17.75
N ARG A 183 -4.11 -18.91 -17.49
CA ARG A 183 -3.00 -18.86 -18.42
C ARG A 183 -2.38 -20.26 -18.60
N ALA A 184 -2.26 -20.69 -19.85
CA ALA A 184 -1.50 -21.89 -20.17
C ALA A 184 0.01 -21.64 -19.91
N ARG A 185 0.73 -22.68 -19.50
CA ARG A 185 2.18 -22.63 -19.29
C ARG A 185 2.88 -22.18 -20.58
N GLN A 186 3.55 -21.03 -20.53
CA GLN A 186 4.32 -20.50 -21.66
C GLN A 186 5.81 -20.80 -21.48
N GLU A 187 6.42 -21.30 -22.53
CA GLU A 187 7.87 -21.63 -22.56
C GLU A 187 8.76 -20.45 -22.96
N VAL A 188 8.20 -19.36 -23.46
CA VAL A 188 8.97 -18.26 -24.06
C VAL A 188 9.03 -17.07 -23.12
N PHE A 189 10.24 -16.65 -22.76
CA PHE A 189 10.54 -15.38 -22.13
C PHE A 189 10.69 -14.31 -23.22
N GLU A 190 9.78 -13.37 -23.31
CA GLU A 190 10.12 -12.09 -23.92
C GLU A 190 11.11 -11.35 -23.02
N HIS A 191 12.22 -10.96 -23.59
CA HIS A 191 13.27 -10.18 -22.90
C HIS A 191 12.65 -8.82 -22.48
N GLN A 192 12.26 -8.69 -21.22
CA GLN A 192 11.92 -7.37 -20.69
C GLN A 192 13.21 -6.56 -20.52
N PRO A 193 13.24 -5.30 -20.96
CA PRO A 193 14.42 -4.45 -20.83
C PRO A 193 14.86 -4.33 -19.36
N SER A 194 16.17 -4.17 -19.18
CA SER A 194 16.77 -4.09 -17.84
C SER A 194 16.10 -2.99 -16.99
N ARG A 195 15.72 -3.32 -15.75
CA ARG A 195 15.16 -2.34 -14.81
C ARG A 195 16.09 -1.17 -14.55
N TRP A 196 17.40 -1.39 -14.62
CA TRP A 196 18.40 -0.34 -14.36
C TRP A 196 18.41 0.73 -15.44
N SER A 197 18.21 0.37 -16.72
CA SER A 197 18.07 1.34 -17.79
C SER A 197 16.81 2.19 -17.63
N ALA A 198 15.68 1.56 -17.25
CA ALA A 198 14.43 2.26 -16.98
C ALA A 198 14.52 3.24 -15.79
N ILE A 199 15.28 2.88 -14.75
CA ILE A 199 15.53 3.76 -13.60
C ILE A 199 16.31 5.00 -14.06
N GLY A 200 17.40 4.82 -14.83
CA GLY A 200 18.20 5.93 -15.34
C GLY A 200 17.41 6.92 -16.18
N GLU A 201 16.57 6.41 -17.07
CA GLU A 201 15.72 7.23 -17.94
C GLU A 201 14.60 7.94 -17.16
N ALA A 202 13.91 7.23 -16.24
CA ALA A 202 12.84 7.81 -15.45
C ALA A 202 13.33 8.88 -14.48
N VAL A 203 14.51 8.71 -13.88
CA VAL A 203 15.16 9.73 -13.03
C VAL A 203 15.64 10.92 -13.88
N GLY A 204 16.08 10.68 -15.11
CA GLY A 204 16.48 11.72 -16.06
C GLY A 204 15.30 12.53 -16.60
N HIS A 205 14.06 12.00 -16.58
CA HIS A 205 12.90 12.72 -17.06
C HIS A 205 12.40 13.74 -16.02
N PRO A 206 12.38 15.04 -16.34
CA PRO A 206 12.25 16.11 -15.36
C PRO A 206 10.91 16.14 -14.60
N VAL A 207 9.86 15.54 -15.15
CA VAL A 207 8.53 15.45 -14.49
C VAL A 207 8.34 14.09 -13.83
N VAL A 208 8.64 13.01 -14.52
CA VAL A 208 8.44 11.63 -14.01
C VAL A 208 9.26 11.41 -12.74
N GLY A 209 10.54 11.80 -12.71
CA GLY A 209 11.39 11.67 -11.54
C GLY A 209 10.85 12.44 -10.32
N ARG A 210 10.28 13.64 -10.54
CA ARG A 210 9.62 14.41 -9.46
C ARG A 210 8.36 13.74 -8.94
N LEU A 211 7.53 13.20 -9.82
CA LEU A 211 6.32 12.48 -9.42
C LEU A 211 6.64 11.20 -8.64
N MET A 212 7.70 10.48 -9.03
CA MET A 212 8.21 9.34 -8.27
C MET A 212 8.72 9.73 -6.89
N LEU A 213 9.46 10.85 -6.79
CA LEU A 213 9.90 11.39 -5.51
C LEU A 213 8.69 11.77 -4.64
N LEU A 214 7.64 12.36 -5.22
CA LEU A 214 6.38 12.65 -4.51
C LEU A 214 5.72 11.38 -3.98
N THR A 215 5.65 10.31 -4.77
CA THR A 215 5.14 9.01 -4.31
C THR A 215 5.93 8.49 -3.11
N PHE A 216 7.26 8.60 -3.16
CA PHE A 216 8.11 8.24 -2.03
C PHE A 216 7.83 9.10 -0.80
N MET A 217 7.81 10.44 -0.93
CA MET A 217 7.62 11.36 0.20
C MET A 217 6.26 11.17 0.88
N VAL A 218 5.20 11.04 0.09
CA VAL A 218 3.83 10.80 0.59
C VAL A 218 3.73 9.44 1.28
N GLY A 219 4.27 8.39 0.64
CA GLY A 219 4.30 7.05 1.21
C GLY A 219 5.13 6.98 2.49
N PHE A 220 6.31 7.60 2.51
CA PHE A 220 7.18 7.68 3.68
C PHE A 220 6.48 8.34 4.88
N ALA A 221 5.86 9.49 4.66
CA ALA A 221 5.17 10.23 5.72
C ALA A 221 4.02 9.41 6.31
N PHE A 222 3.19 8.81 5.46
CA PHE A 222 2.03 8.04 5.90
C PHE A 222 2.44 6.77 6.63
N THR A 223 3.27 5.92 6.02
CA THR A 223 3.64 4.63 6.61
C THR A 223 4.53 4.78 7.84
N GLY A 224 5.32 5.85 7.89
CA GLY A 224 6.07 6.22 9.09
C GLY A 224 5.14 6.51 10.26
N VAL A 225 4.16 7.40 10.09
CA VAL A 225 3.17 7.72 11.13
C VAL A 225 2.34 6.47 11.49
N GLU A 226 1.83 5.74 10.50
CA GLU A 226 1.03 4.52 10.70
C GLU A 226 1.73 3.50 11.60
N SER A 227 3.02 3.28 11.39
CA SER A 227 3.80 2.26 12.11
C SER A 227 3.99 2.54 13.59
N ILE A 228 4.05 3.81 13.98
CA ILE A 228 4.24 4.23 15.38
C ILE A 228 2.95 4.72 16.04
N PHE A 229 1.87 4.85 15.29
CA PHE A 229 0.63 5.47 15.77
C PHE A 229 0.09 4.76 17.02
N GLY A 230 0.09 3.43 17.04
CA GLY A 230 -0.33 2.65 18.21
C GLY A 230 0.55 2.91 19.45
N LEU A 231 1.86 3.05 19.29
CA LEU A 231 2.77 3.38 20.39
C LEU A 231 2.55 4.80 20.91
N TRP A 232 2.37 5.74 19.99
CA TRP A 232 2.16 7.15 20.33
C TRP A 232 0.84 7.35 21.09
N THR A 233 -0.25 6.75 20.61
CA THR A 233 -1.57 6.83 21.27
C THR A 233 -1.58 6.10 22.61
N GLN A 234 -0.85 4.98 22.73
CA GLN A 234 -0.68 4.31 24.01
C GLN A 234 0.09 5.18 25.01
N ALA A 235 1.18 5.82 24.58
CA ALA A 235 1.97 6.67 25.46
C ALA A 235 1.25 7.95 25.93
N ARG A 236 0.30 8.46 25.12
CA ARG A 236 -0.36 9.76 25.37
C ARG A 236 -1.77 9.65 25.91
N PHE A 237 -2.51 8.63 25.51
CA PHE A 237 -3.94 8.47 25.80
C PHE A 237 -4.28 7.09 26.40
N ASP A 238 -3.27 6.27 26.67
CA ASP A 238 -3.41 4.91 27.18
C ASP A 238 -4.31 4.00 26.29
N TRP A 239 -4.26 4.22 24.97
CA TRP A 239 -5.03 3.43 24.03
C TRP A 239 -4.46 2.02 23.88
N GLY A 240 -5.37 1.06 23.85
CA GLY A 240 -5.06 -0.34 23.51
C GLY A 240 -5.45 -0.69 22.07
N PRO A 241 -5.33 -1.99 21.72
CA PRO A 241 -5.71 -2.51 20.40
C PRO A 241 -7.16 -2.22 20.02
N ARG A 242 -8.08 -2.16 20.98
CA ARG A 242 -9.50 -1.90 20.75
C ARG A 242 -9.75 -0.49 20.24
N GLU A 243 -9.18 0.52 20.89
CA GLU A 243 -9.31 1.93 20.50
C GLU A 243 -8.65 2.16 19.14
N ILE A 244 -7.50 1.53 18.89
CA ILE A 244 -6.84 1.55 17.58
C ILE A 244 -7.72 0.91 16.51
N GLY A 245 -8.34 -0.25 16.80
CA GLY A 245 -9.26 -0.92 15.88
C GLY A 245 -10.43 -0.02 15.48
N VAL A 246 -11.04 0.67 16.44
CA VAL A 246 -12.12 1.65 16.21
C VAL A 246 -11.61 2.83 15.37
N CYS A 247 -10.45 3.39 15.72
CA CYS A 247 -9.85 4.49 14.97
C CYS A 247 -9.63 4.11 13.49
N PHE A 248 -9.01 2.96 13.22
CA PHE A 248 -8.75 2.51 11.85
C PHE A 248 -10.04 2.14 11.09
N ALA A 249 -11.11 1.74 11.76
CA ALA A 249 -12.42 1.58 11.13
C ALA A 249 -12.95 2.92 10.59
N PHE A 250 -12.92 3.99 11.41
CA PHE A 250 -13.30 5.33 10.96
C PHE A 250 -12.40 5.83 9.82
N VAL A 251 -11.09 5.68 9.96
CA VAL A 251 -10.09 6.02 8.94
C VAL A 251 -10.38 5.31 7.62
N GLY A 252 -10.65 4.01 7.68
CA GLY A 252 -10.96 3.21 6.50
C GLY A 252 -12.26 3.62 5.81
N VAL A 253 -13.33 3.91 6.58
CA VAL A 253 -14.59 4.42 6.03
C VAL A 253 -14.37 5.77 5.35
N CYS A 254 -13.65 6.71 5.99
CA CYS A 254 -13.35 8.02 5.41
C CYS A 254 -12.51 7.89 4.14
N ALA A 255 -11.49 7.02 4.13
CA ALA A 255 -10.66 6.77 2.97
C ALA A 255 -11.47 6.19 1.80
N ALA A 256 -12.26 5.15 2.06
CA ALA A 256 -13.08 4.48 1.05
C ALA A 256 -14.14 5.40 0.44
N THR A 257 -14.86 6.14 1.28
CA THR A 257 -15.89 7.10 0.80
C THR A 257 -15.27 8.22 -0.01
N THR A 258 -14.13 8.76 0.42
CA THR A 258 -13.39 9.80 -0.32
C THR A 258 -12.95 9.28 -1.67
N GLN A 259 -12.31 8.11 -1.72
CA GLN A 259 -11.81 7.53 -2.96
C GLN A 259 -12.93 7.18 -3.93
N MET A 260 -14.06 6.67 -3.43
CA MET A 260 -15.17 6.21 -4.27
C MET A 260 -16.02 7.35 -4.82
N PHE A 261 -16.28 8.38 -4.02
CA PHE A 261 -17.29 9.39 -4.36
C PHE A 261 -16.69 10.79 -4.59
N ILE A 262 -15.52 11.09 -4.04
CA ILE A 262 -14.99 12.45 -3.99
C ILE A 262 -13.81 12.60 -4.95
N THR A 263 -12.80 11.74 -4.86
CA THR A 263 -11.51 11.91 -5.56
C THR A 263 -11.68 12.09 -7.06
N GLY A 264 -12.43 11.21 -7.74
CA GLY A 264 -12.62 11.30 -9.20
C GLY A 264 -13.28 12.59 -9.62
N ARG A 265 -14.41 12.94 -8.98
CA ARG A 265 -15.17 14.17 -9.32
C ARG A 265 -14.39 15.45 -9.09
N LEU A 266 -13.60 15.51 -8.00
CA LEU A 266 -12.78 16.69 -7.73
C LEU A 266 -11.59 16.77 -8.70
N SER A 267 -10.96 15.64 -9.02
CA SER A 267 -9.84 15.60 -9.97
C SER A 267 -10.26 16.01 -11.39
N GLU A 268 -11.46 15.60 -11.84
CA GLU A 268 -12.05 16.05 -13.11
C GLU A 268 -12.33 17.56 -13.12
N ARG A 269 -12.77 18.11 -11.98
CA ARG A 269 -13.16 19.54 -11.90
C ARG A 269 -11.96 20.49 -11.70
N TYR A 270 -10.97 20.09 -10.90
CA TYR A 270 -9.87 20.98 -10.47
C TYR A 270 -8.50 20.56 -11.03
N GLY A 271 -8.44 19.40 -11.67
CA GLY A 271 -7.21 18.82 -12.20
C GLY A 271 -6.40 18.03 -11.15
N GLU A 272 -5.72 16.99 -11.63
CA GLU A 272 -4.97 16.06 -10.78
C GLU A 272 -3.87 16.72 -9.96
N GLY A 273 -3.17 17.72 -10.55
CA GLY A 273 -2.06 18.39 -9.88
C GLY A 273 -2.48 19.25 -8.70
N GLN A 274 -3.62 19.94 -8.80
CA GLN A 274 -4.16 20.71 -7.67
C GLN A 274 -4.68 19.77 -6.58
N MET A 275 -5.37 18.71 -6.96
CA MET A 275 -5.88 17.72 -6.02
C MET A 275 -4.75 16.99 -5.29
N LEU A 276 -3.65 16.68 -5.98
CA LEU A 276 -2.45 16.16 -5.36
C LEU A 276 -1.92 17.11 -4.27
N ALA A 277 -1.77 18.40 -4.59
CA ALA A 277 -1.29 19.40 -3.64
C ALA A 277 -2.24 19.57 -2.44
N VAL A 278 -3.55 19.58 -2.66
CA VAL A 278 -4.58 19.64 -1.60
C VAL A 278 -4.51 18.42 -0.69
N GLY A 279 -4.42 17.22 -1.26
CA GLY A 279 -4.30 15.97 -0.50
C GLY A 279 -3.03 15.95 0.37
N MET A 280 -1.90 16.42 -0.17
CA MET A 280 -0.65 16.54 0.58
C MET A 280 -0.70 17.61 1.66
N ALA A 281 -1.34 18.75 1.40
CA ALA A 281 -1.54 19.81 2.39
C ALA A 281 -2.42 19.34 3.55
N LEU A 282 -3.50 18.62 3.25
CA LEU A 282 -4.35 18.03 4.28
C LEU A 282 -3.60 17.00 5.15
N THR A 283 -2.77 16.17 4.52
CA THR A 283 -1.91 15.20 5.24
C THR A 283 -0.87 15.92 6.11
N LEU A 284 -0.23 16.99 5.59
CA LEU A 284 0.73 17.81 6.33
C LEU A 284 0.10 18.47 7.56
N VAL A 285 -1.02 19.16 7.38
CA VAL A 285 -1.71 19.85 8.48
C VAL A 285 -2.16 18.84 9.55
N SER A 286 -2.70 17.70 9.12
CA SER A 286 -3.11 16.63 10.03
C SER A 286 -1.91 16.07 10.82
N ALA A 287 -0.78 15.81 10.17
CA ALA A 287 0.44 15.35 10.82
C ALA A 287 0.99 16.36 11.83
N LEU A 288 1.02 17.65 11.47
CA LEU A 288 1.48 18.71 12.37
C LEU A 288 0.54 18.92 13.58
N ALA A 289 -0.77 18.77 13.38
CA ALA A 289 -1.76 18.96 14.43
C ALA A 289 -1.85 17.77 15.40
N GLN A 290 -1.50 16.55 14.95
CA GLN A 290 -1.63 15.32 15.73
C GLN A 290 -0.95 15.38 17.11
N PRO A 291 0.30 15.87 17.27
CA PRO A 291 0.96 16.01 18.57
C PRO A 291 0.22 16.91 19.56
N PHE A 292 -0.61 17.81 19.08
CA PHE A 292 -1.33 18.79 19.89
C PHE A 292 -2.78 18.39 20.16
N ALA A 293 -3.21 17.20 19.72
CA ALA A 293 -4.57 16.72 19.96
C ALA A 293 -4.88 16.67 21.48
N PRO A 294 -5.96 17.30 21.94
CA PRO A 294 -6.30 17.36 23.37
C PRO A 294 -6.97 16.08 23.88
N ASN A 295 -7.59 15.30 23.00
CA ASN A 295 -8.33 14.09 23.34
C ASN A 295 -8.41 13.12 22.16
N GLY A 296 -8.88 11.89 22.44
CA GLY A 296 -8.95 10.82 21.45
C GLY A 296 -9.89 11.11 20.26
N ALA A 297 -10.95 11.87 20.46
CA ALA A 297 -11.86 12.23 19.37
C ALA A 297 -11.17 13.10 18.31
N VAL A 298 -10.35 14.04 18.74
CA VAL A 298 -9.53 14.88 17.85
C VAL A 298 -8.44 14.04 17.16
N VAL A 299 -7.83 13.08 17.87
CA VAL A 299 -6.88 12.12 17.27
C VAL A 299 -7.54 11.38 16.11
N ILE A 300 -8.74 10.81 16.31
CA ILE A 300 -9.48 10.10 15.26
C ILE A 300 -9.81 11.04 14.10
N ALA A 301 -10.31 12.25 14.39
CA ALA A 301 -10.63 13.23 13.34
C ALA A 301 -9.42 13.60 12.49
N LEU A 302 -8.26 13.85 13.10
CA LEU A 302 -7.01 14.16 12.40
C LEU A 302 -6.50 12.97 11.58
N MET A 303 -6.62 11.74 12.10
CA MET A 303 -6.28 10.53 11.33
C MET A 303 -7.23 10.33 10.15
N CYS A 304 -8.52 10.60 10.29
CA CYS A 304 -9.47 10.61 9.18
C CYS A 304 -9.10 11.68 8.13
N CYS A 305 -8.76 12.88 8.55
CA CYS A 305 -8.29 13.94 7.63
C CYS A 305 -7.02 13.53 6.89
N MET A 306 -6.08 12.89 7.58
CA MET A 306 -4.84 12.35 6.96
C MET A 306 -5.17 11.28 5.92
N ALA A 307 -6.09 10.36 6.21
CA ALA A 307 -6.53 9.33 5.28
C ALA A 307 -7.27 9.89 4.06
N VAL A 308 -8.09 10.92 4.25
CA VAL A 308 -8.74 11.67 3.16
C VAL A 308 -7.67 12.30 2.26
N GLY A 309 -6.67 12.95 2.84
CA GLY A 309 -5.53 13.53 2.11
C GLY A 309 -4.80 12.49 1.25
N GLN A 310 -4.52 11.32 1.81
CA GLN A 310 -3.89 10.20 1.10
C GLN A 310 -4.78 9.64 -0.03
N SER A 311 -6.07 9.49 0.24
CA SER A 311 -7.04 8.96 -0.74
C SER A 311 -7.22 9.89 -1.94
N VAL A 312 -6.93 11.18 -1.77
CA VAL A 312 -6.89 12.16 -2.86
C VAL A 312 -5.52 12.18 -3.53
N ALA A 313 -4.41 12.21 -2.76
CA ALA A 313 -3.07 12.39 -3.31
C ALA A 313 -2.60 11.20 -4.16
N PHE A 314 -2.74 9.98 -3.65
CA PHE A 314 -2.13 8.79 -4.26
C PHE A 314 -2.63 8.45 -5.67
N PRO A 315 -3.96 8.47 -5.96
CA PRO A 315 -4.46 8.24 -7.31
C PRO A 315 -4.03 9.33 -8.30
N ASN A 316 -3.95 10.58 -7.85
CA ASN A 316 -3.59 11.70 -8.69
C ASN A 316 -2.11 11.70 -9.10
N VAL A 317 -1.19 11.22 -8.24
CA VAL A 317 0.21 11.00 -8.67
C VAL A 317 0.27 9.97 -9.80
N SER A 318 -0.44 8.85 -9.66
CA SER A 318 -0.44 7.80 -10.67
C SER A 318 -1.08 8.26 -11.99
N ALA A 319 -2.14 9.07 -11.92
CA ALA A 319 -2.78 9.67 -13.09
C ALA A 319 -1.84 10.64 -13.81
N LEU A 320 -1.17 11.54 -13.08
CA LEU A 320 -0.18 12.46 -13.66
C LEU A 320 0.99 11.73 -14.32
N ILE A 321 1.50 10.66 -13.69
CA ILE A 321 2.54 9.82 -14.30
C ILE A 321 2.05 9.20 -15.59
N SER A 322 0.83 8.65 -15.61
CA SER A 322 0.25 8.03 -16.81
C SER A 322 0.08 8.99 -17.97
N ARG A 323 -0.23 10.27 -17.70
CA ARG A 323 -0.39 11.32 -18.73
C ARG A 323 0.93 11.90 -19.23
N THR A 324 1.96 11.91 -18.39
CA THR A 324 3.26 12.52 -18.73
C THR A 324 4.30 11.52 -19.22
N ALA A 325 4.01 10.25 -19.13
CA ALA A 325 4.88 9.17 -19.59
C ALA A 325 4.60 8.82 -21.07
N ASP A 326 5.64 8.43 -21.79
CA ASP A 326 5.51 7.87 -23.13
C ASP A 326 4.51 6.69 -23.11
N PRO A 327 3.46 6.70 -23.97
CA PRO A 327 2.46 5.64 -24.03
C PRO A 327 3.03 4.23 -24.18
N SER A 328 4.14 4.08 -24.92
CA SER A 328 4.83 2.80 -25.11
C SER A 328 5.49 2.26 -23.85
N ARG A 329 5.79 3.11 -22.85
CA ARG A 329 6.53 2.79 -21.61
C ARG A 329 5.75 3.06 -20.33
N THR A 330 4.51 3.51 -20.42
CA THR A 330 3.67 3.89 -19.25
C THR A 330 3.60 2.76 -18.22
N GLY A 331 3.46 1.51 -18.63
CA GLY A 331 3.43 0.36 -17.72
C GLY A 331 4.74 0.19 -16.94
N GLN A 332 5.88 0.41 -17.58
CA GLN A 332 7.20 0.32 -16.95
C GLN A 332 7.42 1.44 -15.92
N ILE A 333 7.01 2.66 -16.27
CA ILE A 333 7.13 3.84 -15.41
C ILE A 333 6.21 3.73 -14.18
N LEU A 334 4.96 3.26 -14.37
CA LEU A 334 4.05 2.97 -13.25
C LEU A 334 4.59 1.85 -12.34
N GLY A 335 5.21 0.82 -12.92
CA GLY A 335 5.90 -0.22 -12.16
C GLY A 335 7.04 0.34 -11.29
N LEU A 336 7.83 1.28 -11.84
CA LEU A 336 8.89 1.96 -11.11
C LEU A 336 8.32 2.89 -10.01
N ASN A 337 7.22 3.58 -10.27
CA ASN A 337 6.51 4.37 -9.28
C ASN A 337 6.01 3.50 -8.10
N ASN A 338 5.49 2.31 -8.38
CA ASN A 338 5.11 1.35 -7.34
C ASN A 338 6.31 0.90 -6.50
N ALA A 339 7.49 0.75 -7.12
CA ALA A 339 8.73 0.45 -6.41
C ALA A 339 9.15 1.59 -5.47
N MET A 340 8.96 2.86 -5.85
CA MET A 340 9.18 4.01 -4.96
C MET A 340 8.23 3.99 -3.76
N GLY A 341 6.96 3.64 -3.96
CA GLY A 341 6.01 3.42 -2.86
C GLY A 341 6.41 2.26 -1.95
N ALA A 342 6.95 1.18 -2.51
CA ALA A 342 7.47 0.05 -1.72
C ALA A 342 8.70 0.45 -0.90
N LEU A 343 9.62 1.22 -1.48
CA LEU A 343 10.78 1.77 -0.77
C LEU A 343 10.35 2.70 0.39
N ALA A 344 9.34 3.53 0.17
CA ALA A 344 8.76 4.38 1.21
C ALA A 344 8.23 3.55 2.39
N ARG A 345 7.55 2.44 2.11
CA ARG A 345 7.06 1.49 3.15
C ARG A 345 8.19 0.77 3.91
N VAL A 346 9.39 0.69 3.35
CA VAL A 346 10.57 0.14 4.05
C VAL A 346 11.20 1.21 4.94
N VAL A 347 11.48 2.38 4.36
CA VAL A 347 12.28 3.44 5.00
C VAL A 347 11.45 4.24 6.00
N GLY A 348 10.17 4.53 5.68
CA GLY A 348 9.27 5.33 6.51
C GLY A 348 9.14 4.81 7.95
N PRO A 349 8.70 3.56 8.15
CA PRO A 349 8.60 2.99 9.50
C PRO A 349 9.92 2.97 10.25
N PHE A 350 11.02 2.59 9.58
CA PHE A 350 12.34 2.55 10.21
C PHE A 350 12.77 3.93 10.74
N CYS A 351 12.68 4.96 9.92
CA CYS A 351 12.99 6.33 10.32
C CYS A 351 12.05 6.84 11.42
N ALA A 352 10.76 6.50 11.35
CA ALA A 352 9.78 6.86 12.36
C ALA A 352 10.10 6.21 13.72
N GLY A 353 10.50 4.94 13.73
CA GLY A 353 10.91 4.25 14.95
C GLY A 353 12.16 4.85 15.59
N LEU A 354 13.16 5.21 14.78
CA LEU A 354 14.36 5.92 15.26
C LEU A 354 14.03 7.30 15.82
N ALA A 355 13.15 8.06 15.14
CA ALA A 355 12.72 9.37 15.59
C ALA A 355 11.92 9.30 16.90
N PHE A 356 11.04 8.31 17.02
CA PHE A 356 10.27 8.06 18.23
C PHE A 356 11.16 7.75 19.43
N ALA A 357 12.21 6.94 19.24
CA ALA A 357 13.15 6.54 20.29
C ALA A 357 14.20 7.60 20.60
N GLY A 358 14.70 8.33 19.59
CA GLY A 358 15.87 9.18 19.72
C GLY A 358 15.57 10.69 19.83
N ILE A 359 14.41 11.14 19.32
CA ILE A 359 14.05 12.57 19.32
C ILE A 359 12.93 12.84 20.34
N SER A 360 11.74 12.31 20.07
CA SER A 360 10.59 12.40 20.96
C SER A 360 9.47 11.45 20.49
N ILE A 361 8.50 11.17 21.37
CA ILE A 361 7.31 10.38 21.02
C ILE A 361 6.53 10.97 19.84
N SER A 362 6.58 12.30 19.65
CA SER A 362 5.93 13.02 18.56
C SER A 362 6.87 13.33 17.38
N GLY A 363 8.16 13.00 17.48
CA GLY A 363 9.18 13.22 16.46
C GLY A 363 8.80 12.73 15.06
N PRO A 364 8.20 11.54 14.90
CA PRO A 364 7.78 11.01 13.61
C PRO A 364 6.78 11.90 12.87
N PHE A 365 5.86 12.55 13.58
CA PHE A 365 4.89 13.47 12.96
C PHE A 365 5.57 14.70 12.38
N PHE A 366 6.58 15.25 13.07
CA PHE A 366 7.35 16.39 12.58
C PHE A 366 8.25 16.01 11.38
N ILE A 367 8.82 14.80 11.37
CA ILE A 367 9.58 14.29 10.23
C ILE A 367 8.65 14.09 9.02
N ALA A 368 7.46 13.52 9.22
CA ALA A 368 6.47 13.38 8.17
C ALA A 368 6.07 14.75 7.58
N ALA A 369 5.85 15.75 8.44
CA ALA A 369 5.55 17.11 8.02
C ALA A 369 6.72 17.77 7.26
N LEU A 370 7.95 17.59 7.72
CA LEU A 370 9.15 18.09 7.06
C LEU A 370 9.31 17.49 5.65
N MET A 371 8.97 16.23 5.45
CA MET A 371 8.96 15.59 4.14
C MET A 371 7.85 16.12 3.24
N LEU A 372 6.64 16.36 3.78
CA LEU A 372 5.49 16.78 3.00
C LEU A 372 5.54 18.26 2.58
N ALA A 373 6.17 19.12 3.36
CA ALA A 373 6.24 20.56 3.06
C ALA A 373 6.89 20.85 1.70
N PRO A 374 8.11 20.37 1.37
CA PRO A 374 8.68 20.55 0.04
C PRO A 374 7.94 19.77 -1.04
N ALA A 375 7.27 18.66 -0.70
CA ALA A 375 6.50 17.85 -1.62
C ALA A 375 5.31 18.62 -2.21
N ILE A 376 4.64 19.48 -1.42
CA ILE A 376 3.54 20.31 -1.92
C ILE A 376 4.04 21.28 -3.01
N TRP A 377 5.19 21.92 -2.78
CA TRP A 377 5.80 22.80 -3.79
C TRP A 377 6.17 22.03 -5.06
N LEU A 378 6.76 20.83 -4.93
CA LEU A 378 7.07 19.95 -6.06
C LEU A 378 5.83 19.52 -6.82
N ALA A 379 4.72 19.23 -6.13
CA ALA A 379 3.43 18.86 -6.73
C ALA A 379 2.89 20.01 -7.57
N LEU A 380 2.87 21.23 -7.03
CA LEU A 380 2.44 22.43 -7.75
C LEU A 380 3.36 22.76 -8.95
N ALA A 381 4.66 22.55 -8.81
CA ALA A 381 5.61 22.74 -9.90
C ALA A 381 5.45 21.69 -11.02
N ALA A 382 5.14 20.46 -10.67
CA ALA A 382 4.87 19.39 -11.64
C ALA A 382 3.54 19.63 -12.38
N SER A 383 2.48 20.03 -11.65
CA SER A 383 1.17 20.28 -12.23
C SER A 383 1.17 21.42 -13.27
N ARG A 384 1.99 22.44 -13.08
CA ARG A 384 2.14 23.56 -14.06
C ARG A 384 2.83 23.13 -15.36
N ARG A 385 3.64 22.07 -15.34
CA ARG A 385 4.38 21.58 -16.51
C ARG A 385 3.70 20.42 -17.22
N ALA A 386 2.83 19.70 -16.54
CA ALA A 386 2.14 18.54 -17.10
C ALA A 386 1.36 18.84 -18.38
N PRO A 387 0.55 19.93 -18.48
CA PRO A 387 -0.21 20.24 -19.70
C PRO A 387 0.68 20.50 -20.93
N ALA A 388 1.84 21.14 -20.74
CA ALA A 388 2.76 21.43 -21.86
C ALA A 388 3.44 20.14 -22.37
N ILE A 389 3.66 19.15 -21.50
CA ILE A 389 4.22 17.85 -21.89
C ILE A 389 3.16 16.99 -22.56
N GLU A 390 1.94 17.01 -22.05
CA GLU A 390 0.80 16.30 -22.63
C GLU A 390 0.55 16.77 -24.07
N ALA A 391 0.47 18.07 -24.30
CA ALA A 391 0.33 18.67 -25.63
C ALA A 391 1.46 18.27 -26.59
N ARG A 392 2.70 18.23 -26.11
CA ARG A 392 3.85 17.81 -26.91
C ARG A 392 3.80 16.33 -27.30
N ILE A 393 3.38 15.45 -26.36
CA ILE A 393 3.21 14.01 -26.63
C ILE A 393 2.10 13.78 -27.67
N GLU A 394 0.99 14.52 -27.56
CA GLU A 394 -0.12 14.44 -28.53
C GLU A 394 0.33 14.91 -29.93
N GLU A 395 1.14 15.95 -30.02
CA GLU A 395 1.70 16.44 -31.27
C GLU A 395 2.67 15.43 -31.91
N GLU A 396 3.59 14.86 -31.13
CA GLU A 396 4.53 13.82 -31.58
C GLU A 396 3.78 12.55 -32.07
N LEU A 397 2.69 12.14 -31.39
CA LEU A 397 1.86 11.00 -31.82
C LEU A 397 1.08 11.30 -33.10
N ALA A 398 0.54 12.51 -33.23
CA ALA A 398 -0.17 12.93 -34.45
C ALA A 398 0.77 12.99 -35.66
N GLU A 399 2.00 13.46 -35.48
CA GLU A 399 3.04 13.45 -36.53
C GLU A 399 3.42 12.03 -36.95
N ALA A 400 3.60 11.12 -35.98
CA ALA A 400 3.92 9.71 -36.24
C ALA A 400 2.81 9.00 -37.01
N ASP A 401 1.52 9.25 -36.67
CA ASP A 401 0.37 8.69 -37.40
C ASP A 401 0.28 9.22 -38.83
N VAL A 402 0.60 10.49 -39.06
CA VAL A 402 0.67 11.08 -40.40
C VAL A 402 1.81 10.45 -41.20
N GLU A 403 2.95 10.20 -40.59
CA GLU A 403 4.11 9.59 -41.24
C GLU A 403 3.87 8.11 -41.59
N ALA A 404 3.20 7.36 -40.70
CA ALA A 404 2.78 5.97 -40.92
C ALA A 404 1.69 5.81 -41.99
N SER A 405 0.91 6.86 -42.28
CA SER A 405 -0.14 6.88 -43.29
C SER A 405 0.34 7.33 -44.67
N ARG A 406 1.59 7.71 -44.84
CA ARG A 406 2.18 8.04 -46.12
C ARG A 406 2.44 6.74 -46.92
N PRO A 407 1.97 6.70 -48.19
CA PRO A 407 2.03 5.49 -49.03
C PRO A 407 3.48 5.12 -49.43
#